data_1e1008aa30d7951a3bef81ffb70448a2
#
_entry.id   1e1008aa30d7951a3bef81ffb70448a2
#
_cell.length_a   1.000
_cell.length_b   1.000
_cell.length_c   1.000
_cell.angle_alpha   90.00
_cell.angle_beta   90.00
_cell.angle_gamma   90.00
#
_symmetry.space_group_name_H-M   'P 1'
#
loop_
_entity.id
_entity.type
_entity.pdbx_description
1 polymer ?
#
loop_
_entity_poly.entity_id
_entity_poly.type
_entity_poly.pdbx_seq_one_letter_code
_entity_poly.pdbx_strand_id
1 'polypeptide(L)'
;MKFVSWNVNGLRACEGKGFSEVFRQLDADFFCLQETKMQEGQLDLAFEGYQSYWNYAEKKGYSGTAVFTRHQPLSVTYGIGIDEHDHEGRVVTLEMPDFFLVCCYTPNSQDGLKRLDYRMTWEDAFRAYLQRLDAQKPVILCGDLNVAHEEIDIKNPKTNRHNAGFTDEERAKFSELLAAGFTDSFRFKYPDEVKYSWWSYRFQARQKNAGWRIDYFVISDRLRERLDDARIHTDILGSDHCPVELILR
;
A
#
# COMPACT_ATOMS: atom_id res chain seq x y z
N MET A 1 -2.16 -11.51 14.74
CA MET A 1 -1.57 -10.18 14.52
C MET A 1 -2.34 -9.53 13.37
N LYS A 2 -2.73 -8.26 13.54
CA LYS A 2 -3.60 -7.55 12.61
C LYS A 2 -2.88 -6.34 12.00
N PHE A 3 -2.89 -6.26 10.69
CA PHE A 3 -2.29 -5.18 9.90
C PHE A 3 -3.37 -4.48 9.09
N VAL A 4 -3.33 -3.16 9.01
CA VAL A 4 -4.20 -2.35 8.17
C VAL A 4 -3.35 -1.44 7.30
N SER A 5 -3.74 -1.24 6.06
CA SER A 5 -3.12 -0.30 5.13
C SER A 5 -4.18 0.57 4.47
N TRP A 6 -3.96 1.88 4.40
CA TRP A 6 -4.90 2.82 3.84
C TRP A 6 -4.21 3.99 3.13
N ASN A 7 -4.43 4.12 1.83
CA ASN A 7 -4.13 5.37 1.14
C ASN A 7 -5.20 6.41 1.53
N VAL A 8 -4.80 7.44 2.26
CA VAL A 8 -5.71 8.46 2.82
C VAL A 8 -5.91 9.67 1.91
N ASN A 9 -5.18 9.74 0.79
CA ASN A 9 -5.24 10.83 -0.19
C ASN A 9 -5.23 12.24 0.47
N GLY A 10 -4.30 12.43 1.39
CA GLY A 10 -4.18 13.63 2.22
C GLY A 10 -4.76 13.42 3.62
N LEU A 11 -3.89 13.16 4.59
CA LEU A 11 -4.28 12.79 5.96
C LEU A 11 -5.12 13.86 6.65
N ARG A 12 -4.78 15.16 6.49
CA ARG A 12 -5.57 16.26 7.08
C ARG A 12 -7.01 16.27 6.58
N ALA A 13 -7.21 16.02 5.29
CA ALA A 13 -8.55 15.95 4.71
C ALA A 13 -9.31 14.69 5.16
N CYS A 14 -8.62 13.57 5.28
CA CYS A 14 -9.18 12.32 5.77
C CYS A 14 -9.52 12.39 7.26
N GLU A 15 -8.71 13.08 8.09
CA GLU A 15 -9.00 13.33 9.51
C GLU A 15 -10.30 14.12 9.67
N GLY A 16 -10.52 15.15 8.86
CA GLY A 16 -11.79 15.89 8.84
C GLY A 16 -13.01 15.05 8.41
N LYS A 17 -12.81 13.82 7.95
CA LYS A 17 -13.83 12.85 7.54
C LYS A 17 -13.89 11.62 8.45
N GLY A 18 -13.20 11.64 9.60
CA GLY A 18 -13.29 10.60 10.61
C GLY A 18 -12.16 9.56 10.57
N PHE A 19 -10.97 9.90 10.10
CA PHE A 19 -9.82 8.97 10.12
C PHE A 19 -9.54 8.40 11.51
N SER A 20 -9.53 9.26 12.56
CA SER A 20 -9.25 8.83 13.93
C SER A 20 -10.26 7.83 14.48
N GLU A 21 -11.54 7.94 14.10
CA GLU A 21 -12.60 7.00 14.46
C GLU A 21 -12.37 5.64 13.78
N VAL A 22 -12.07 5.66 12.48
CA VAL A 22 -11.75 4.45 11.70
C VAL A 22 -10.50 3.76 12.26
N PHE A 23 -9.46 4.53 12.57
CA PHE A 23 -8.23 4.02 13.17
C PHE A 23 -8.51 3.22 14.46
N ARG A 24 -9.30 3.80 15.38
CA ARG A 24 -9.68 3.14 16.64
C ARG A 24 -10.59 1.94 16.41
N GLN A 25 -11.54 2.03 15.49
CA GLN A 25 -12.48 0.95 15.15
C GLN A 25 -11.75 -0.27 14.57
N LEU A 26 -10.79 -0.05 13.69
CA LEU A 26 -10.03 -1.13 13.08
C LEU A 26 -9.03 -1.79 14.05
N ASP A 27 -8.57 -1.07 15.06
CA ASP A 27 -7.79 -1.58 16.20
C ASP A 27 -6.66 -2.54 15.77
N ALA A 28 -5.76 -2.06 14.93
CA ALA A 28 -4.71 -2.86 14.33
C ALA A 28 -3.42 -2.84 15.15
N ASP A 29 -2.62 -3.90 15.11
CA ASP A 29 -1.26 -3.92 15.66
C ASP A 29 -0.33 -2.98 14.87
N PHE A 30 -0.55 -2.93 13.54
CA PHE A 30 0.16 -2.06 12.61
C PHE A 30 -0.84 -1.36 11.68
N PHE A 31 -0.76 -0.05 11.56
CA PHE A 31 -1.59 0.75 10.69
C PHE A 31 -0.70 1.58 9.75
N CYS A 32 -0.73 1.27 8.47
CA CYS A 32 0.11 1.86 7.44
C CYS A 32 -0.66 2.85 6.58
N LEU A 33 -0.07 4.00 6.30
CA LEU A 33 -0.68 5.06 5.50
C LEU A 33 0.13 5.36 4.25
N GLN A 34 -0.55 5.66 3.16
CA GLN A 34 0.01 6.18 1.93
C GLN A 34 -0.66 7.50 1.56
N GLU A 35 0.02 8.31 0.78
CA GLU A 35 -0.39 9.66 0.41
C GLU A 35 -0.82 10.51 1.61
N THR A 36 0.02 10.55 2.65
CA THR A 36 -0.25 11.41 3.81
C THR A 36 -0.27 12.89 3.41
N LYS A 37 0.50 13.28 2.38
CA LYS A 37 0.67 14.65 1.86
C LYS A 37 1.03 15.64 2.97
N MET A 38 1.74 15.15 3.98
CA MET A 38 2.12 15.86 5.20
C MET A 38 3.56 16.33 5.15
N GLN A 39 3.83 17.32 6.00
CA GLN A 39 5.17 17.67 6.45
C GLN A 39 5.19 17.65 7.98
N GLU A 40 6.37 17.54 8.57
CA GLU A 40 6.54 17.53 10.00
C GLU A 40 5.82 18.72 10.67
N GLY A 41 5.11 18.46 11.77
CA GLY A 41 4.40 19.46 12.56
C GLY A 41 3.08 20.01 11.96
N GLN A 42 2.60 19.51 10.83
CA GLN A 42 1.34 19.99 10.22
C GLN A 42 0.07 19.40 10.85
N LEU A 43 0.17 18.26 11.50
CA LEU A 43 -0.92 17.61 12.21
C LEU A 43 -0.34 16.79 13.33
N ASP A 44 -0.82 16.99 14.54
CA ASP A 44 -0.45 16.18 15.71
C ASP A 44 -1.49 15.06 15.86
N LEU A 45 -1.11 13.85 15.46
CA LEU A 45 -1.89 12.65 15.64
C LEU A 45 -1.18 11.71 16.59
N ALA A 46 -1.69 11.60 17.80
CA ALA A 46 -1.24 10.66 18.81
C ALA A 46 -2.36 9.70 19.17
N PHE A 47 -2.08 8.41 19.11
CA PHE A 47 -2.98 7.36 19.58
C PHE A 47 -2.33 6.63 20.74
N GLU A 48 -3.08 6.47 21.83
CA GLU A 48 -2.58 5.81 23.04
C GLU A 48 -2.06 4.40 22.73
N GLY A 49 -0.85 4.10 23.17
CA GLY A 49 -0.20 2.81 22.95
C GLY A 49 0.46 2.65 21.59
N TYR A 50 0.42 3.66 20.71
CA TYR A 50 1.07 3.61 19.41
C TYR A 50 2.28 4.54 19.33
N GLN A 51 3.31 4.06 18.63
CA GLN A 51 4.39 4.88 18.09
C GLN A 51 4.13 5.09 16.59
N SER A 52 4.66 6.17 16.02
CA SER A 52 4.51 6.47 14.60
C SER A 52 5.84 6.80 13.94
N TYR A 53 5.99 6.38 12.70
CA TYR A 53 7.17 6.57 11.86
C TYR A 53 6.74 7.15 10.53
N TRP A 54 7.33 8.29 10.14
CA TRP A 54 6.88 9.11 9.02
C TRP A 54 7.99 9.28 7.99
N ASN A 55 7.68 9.09 6.74
CA ASN A 55 8.54 9.43 5.61
C ASN A 55 7.85 10.48 4.75
N TYR A 56 8.35 11.70 4.79
CA TYR A 56 7.81 12.83 4.06
C TYR A 56 8.49 12.98 2.71
N ALA A 57 7.73 13.38 1.66
CA ALA A 57 8.32 13.80 0.42
C ALA A 57 8.99 15.19 0.59
N GLU A 58 10.08 15.43 -0.13
CA GLU A 58 10.68 16.77 -0.21
C GLU A 58 9.71 17.80 -0.78
N LYS A 59 8.92 17.39 -1.78
CA LYS A 59 7.84 18.20 -2.35
C LYS A 59 6.66 18.25 -1.38
N LYS A 60 6.35 19.46 -0.89
CA LYS A 60 5.22 19.70 0.02
C LYS A 60 3.87 19.31 -0.60
N GLY A 61 2.99 18.72 0.22
CA GLY A 61 1.64 18.33 -0.21
C GLY A 61 1.58 17.18 -1.23
N TYR A 62 2.62 16.35 -1.27
CA TYR A 62 2.78 15.27 -2.23
C TYR A 62 3.23 13.98 -1.55
N SER A 63 2.74 12.82 -2.02
CA SER A 63 3.17 11.49 -1.55
C SER A 63 3.19 11.37 -0.01
N GLY A 64 4.22 10.73 0.55
CA GLY A 64 4.40 10.54 1.98
C GLY A 64 3.75 9.25 2.48
N THR A 65 4.47 8.52 3.34
CA THR A 65 4.01 7.29 4.00
C THR A 65 4.20 7.39 5.50
N ALA A 66 3.40 6.64 6.26
CA ALA A 66 3.56 6.55 7.70
C ALA A 66 3.16 5.16 8.21
N VAL A 67 3.72 4.75 9.33
CA VAL A 67 3.34 3.52 10.04
C VAL A 67 3.10 3.85 11.51
N PHE A 68 1.93 3.47 12.00
CA PHE A 68 1.61 3.44 13.43
C PHE A 68 1.69 2.00 13.92
N THR A 69 2.31 1.78 15.08
CA THR A 69 2.46 0.44 15.64
C THR A 69 2.45 0.44 17.17
N ARG A 70 1.88 -0.61 17.75
CA ARG A 70 1.95 -0.91 19.20
C ARG A 70 3.24 -1.64 19.59
N HIS A 71 4.00 -2.10 18.61
CA HIS A 71 5.20 -2.91 18.82
C HIS A 71 6.45 -2.09 18.57
N GLN A 72 7.46 -2.24 19.41
CA GLN A 72 8.74 -1.58 19.23
C GLN A 72 9.54 -2.29 18.13
N PRO A 73 9.86 -1.64 17.00
CA PRO A 73 10.73 -2.21 15.99
C PRO A 73 12.20 -2.27 16.46
N LEU A 74 12.95 -3.21 15.92
CA LEU A 74 14.41 -3.29 16.12
C LEU A 74 15.12 -2.14 15.40
N SER A 75 14.63 -1.82 14.19
CA SER A 75 15.12 -0.70 13.38
C SER A 75 14.03 -0.17 12.46
N VAL A 76 14.22 1.07 11.99
CA VAL A 76 13.34 1.74 11.02
C VAL A 76 14.21 2.26 9.88
N THR A 77 13.79 1.97 8.64
CA THR A 77 14.45 2.46 7.43
C THR A 77 13.47 3.26 6.59
N TYR A 78 13.92 4.38 6.05
CA TYR A 78 13.16 5.24 5.15
C TYR A 78 13.75 5.14 3.75
N GLY A 79 12.88 4.90 2.74
CA GLY A 79 13.33 4.65 1.38
C GLY A 79 13.86 3.23 1.16
N ILE A 80 14.55 3.02 0.03
CA ILE A 80 15.13 1.74 -0.37
C ILE A 80 16.67 1.77 -0.48
N GLY A 81 17.28 2.89 -0.10
CA GLY A 81 18.73 3.12 -0.12
C GLY A 81 19.26 3.48 -1.51
N ILE A 82 18.42 4.05 -2.38
CA ILE A 82 18.79 4.53 -3.71
C ILE A 82 18.33 5.99 -3.82
N ASP A 83 19.28 6.91 -3.91
CA ASP A 83 19.04 8.34 -3.87
C ASP A 83 17.96 8.79 -4.87
N GLU A 84 18.03 8.34 -6.13
CA GLU A 84 17.03 8.64 -7.17
C GLU A 84 15.59 8.30 -6.77
N HIS A 85 15.39 7.34 -5.85
CA HIS A 85 14.09 6.80 -5.48
C HIS A 85 13.58 7.27 -4.10
N ASP A 86 14.43 7.92 -3.30
CA ASP A 86 14.16 8.14 -1.88
C ASP A 86 13.69 9.57 -1.53
N HIS A 87 13.47 10.46 -2.53
CA HIS A 87 13.04 11.85 -2.30
C HIS A 87 11.53 12.06 -2.17
N GLU A 88 10.73 11.05 -2.49
CA GLU A 88 9.27 11.19 -2.55
C GLU A 88 8.53 10.57 -1.34
N GLY A 89 9.26 10.15 -0.28
CA GLY A 89 8.63 9.64 0.95
C GLY A 89 7.77 8.39 0.74
N ARG A 90 8.22 7.44 -0.11
CA ARG A 90 7.39 6.34 -0.59
C ARG A 90 7.46 5.06 0.22
N VAL A 91 8.51 4.86 1.01
CA VAL A 91 8.74 3.59 1.69
C VAL A 91 9.15 3.82 3.14
N VAL A 92 8.47 3.13 4.07
CA VAL A 92 8.88 2.96 5.46
C VAL A 92 8.99 1.47 5.74
N THR A 93 10.15 1.03 6.22
CA THR A 93 10.39 -0.35 6.62
C THR A 93 10.63 -0.44 8.11
N LEU A 94 9.83 -1.26 8.81
CA LEU A 94 10.05 -1.63 10.19
C LEU A 94 10.70 -3.02 10.24
N GLU A 95 11.84 -3.15 10.86
CA GLU A 95 12.41 -4.45 11.21
C GLU A 95 11.80 -4.92 12.53
N MET A 96 11.06 -5.99 12.49
CA MET A 96 10.53 -6.67 13.67
C MET A 96 11.40 -7.90 14.01
N PRO A 97 11.27 -8.49 15.21
CA PRO A 97 12.04 -9.70 15.54
C PRO A 97 11.91 -10.81 14.51
N ASP A 98 10.70 -11.06 13.98
CA ASP A 98 10.38 -12.22 13.14
C ASP A 98 10.07 -11.88 11.68
N PHE A 99 9.94 -10.61 11.32
CA PHE A 99 9.59 -10.18 9.95
C PHE A 99 10.01 -8.72 9.69
N PHE A 100 9.99 -8.34 8.41
CA PHE A 100 10.00 -6.93 8.00
C PHE A 100 8.59 -6.50 7.59
N LEU A 101 8.13 -5.34 8.07
CA LEU A 101 6.94 -4.68 7.56
C LEU A 101 7.37 -3.54 6.63
N VAL A 102 6.93 -3.57 5.39
CA VAL A 102 7.22 -2.55 4.37
C VAL A 102 5.93 -1.85 3.98
N CYS A 103 5.79 -0.59 4.37
CA CYS A 103 4.71 0.30 3.89
C CYS A 103 5.18 1.02 2.64
N CYS A 104 4.45 0.88 1.55
CA CYS A 104 4.85 1.41 0.24
C CYS A 104 3.73 2.20 -0.44
N TYR A 105 4.13 3.30 -1.08
CA TYR A 105 3.34 4.03 -2.08
C TYR A 105 4.10 4.04 -3.40
N THR A 106 3.73 3.12 -4.30
CA THR A 106 4.38 2.98 -5.60
C THR A 106 4.16 4.21 -6.48
N PRO A 107 5.17 4.68 -7.23
CA PRO A 107 4.98 5.79 -8.17
C PRO A 107 3.86 5.50 -9.18
N ASN A 108 2.94 6.47 -9.37
CA ASN A 108 1.94 6.40 -10.42
C ASN A 108 2.57 6.77 -11.78
N SER A 109 2.23 6.04 -12.83
CA SER A 109 2.74 6.31 -14.20
C SER A 109 2.17 7.58 -14.82
N GLN A 110 1.13 8.18 -14.21
CA GLN A 110 0.45 9.42 -14.59
C GLN A 110 -0.30 9.36 -15.94
N ASP A 111 -1.13 10.37 -16.18
CA ASP A 111 -1.84 10.51 -17.45
C ASP A 111 -0.86 10.59 -18.62
N GLY A 112 -1.16 9.83 -19.67
CA GLY A 112 -0.29 9.73 -20.85
C GLY A 112 1.00 8.95 -20.58
N LEU A 113 1.06 8.20 -19.46
CA LEU A 113 2.18 7.34 -19.09
C LEU A 113 3.53 8.07 -18.98
N LYS A 114 3.52 9.35 -18.61
CA LYS A 114 4.71 10.21 -18.57
C LYS A 114 5.80 9.73 -17.64
N ARG A 115 5.46 8.93 -16.63
CA ARG A 115 6.39 8.35 -15.66
C ARG A 115 6.50 6.82 -15.76
N LEU A 116 6.02 6.20 -16.83
CA LEU A 116 6.07 4.75 -16.96
C LEU A 116 7.50 4.21 -16.94
N ASP A 117 8.42 4.82 -17.70
CA ASP A 117 9.83 4.39 -17.74
C ASP A 117 10.49 4.49 -16.35
N TYR A 118 10.29 5.60 -15.65
CA TYR A 118 10.77 5.76 -14.27
C TYR A 118 10.17 4.69 -13.35
N ARG A 119 8.85 4.44 -13.47
CA ARG A 119 8.20 3.42 -12.66
C ARG A 119 8.78 2.03 -12.90
N MET A 120 9.12 1.67 -14.13
CA MET A 120 9.70 0.37 -14.43
C MET A 120 11.07 0.20 -13.75
N THR A 121 11.92 1.22 -13.74
CA THR A 121 13.20 1.18 -13.01
C THR A 121 12.99 1.12 -11.51
N TRP A 122 12.02 1.88 -10.99
CA TRP A 122 11.66 1.86 -9.57
C TRP A 122 11.16 0.48 -9.12
N GLU A 123 10.30 -0.17 -9.91
CA GLU A 123 9.76 -1.52 -9.61
C GLU A 123 10.89 -2.58 -9.53
N ASP A 124 11.86 -2.54 -10.44
CA ASP A 124 13.00 -3.45 -10.41
C ASP A 124 13.87 -3.24 -9.17
N ALA A 125 14.15 -1.98 -8.82
CA ALA A 125 14.90 -1.61 -7.64
C ALA A 125 14.16 -2.02 -6.35
N PHE A 126 12.85 -1.81 -6.30
CA PHE A 126 12.02 -2.15 -5.16
C PHE A 126 11.90 -3.67 -4.97
N ARG A 127 11.70 -4.43 -6.05
CA ARG A 127 11.71 -5.91 -5.99
C ARG A 127 13.04 -6.44 -5.46
N ALA A 128 14.16 -5.91 -5.93
CA ALA A 128 15.48 -6.27 -5.44
C ALA A 128 15.66 -5.93 -3.94
N TYR A 129 15.12 -4.80 -3.50
CA TYR A 129 15.09 -4.41 -2.09
C TYR A 129 14.31 -5.43 -1.25
N LEU A 130 13.09 -5.80 -1.66
CA LEU A 130 12.27 -6.79 -0.95
C LEU A 130 12.93 -8.16 -0.88
N GLN A 131 13.59 -8.61 -1.96
CA GLN A 131 14.33 -9.87 -1.97
C GLN A 131 15.51 -9.88 -0.98
N ARG A 132 16.23 -8.74 -0.84
CA ARG A 132 17.30 -8.62 0.16
C ARG A 132 16.77 -8.70 1.59
N LEU A 133 15.60 -8.13 1.86
CA LEU A 133 14.92 -8.26 3.16
C LEU A 133 14.47 -9.69 3.38
N ASP A 134 13.81 -10.29 2.39
CA ASP A 134 13.27 -11.65 2.49
C ASP A 134 14.36 -12.70 2.69
N ALA A 135 15.57 -12.47 2.19
CA ALA A 135 16.72 -13.35 2.45
C ALA A 135 17.11 -13.40 3.95
N GLN A 136 16.70 -12.42 4.74
CA GLN A 136 17.00 -12.33 6.17
C GLN A 136 15.81 -12.78 7.03
N LYS A 137 14.64 -12.21 6.81
CA LYS A 137 13.38 -12.48 7.52
C LYS A 137 12.20 -12.37 6.55
N PRO A 138 11.07 -13.05 6.82
CA PRO A 138 9.86 -12.87 6.01
C PRO A 138 9.46 -11.41 5.90
N VAL A 139 8.93 -11.03 4.74
CA VAL A 139 8.45 -9.68 4.43
C VAL A 139 6.93 -9.66 4.39
N ILE A 140 6.36 -8.64 4.99
CA ILE A 140 4.96 -8.22 4.84
C ILE A 140 5.00 -6.85 4.15
N LEU A 141 4.71 -6.82 2.86
CA LEU A 141 4.56 -5.60 2.08
C LEU A 141 3.10 -5.17 2.10
N CYS A 142 2.84 -3.90 2.33
CA CYS A 142 1.51 -3.33 2.15
C CYS A 142 1.57 -1.95 1.49
N GLY A 143 0.46 -1.57 0.90
CA GLY A 143 0.25 -0.22 0.42
C GLY A 143 -0.50 -0.13 -0.89
N ASP A 144 -0.54 1.10 -1.40
CA ASP A 144 -1.01 1.40 -2.73
C ASP A 144 0.11 1.12 -3.75
N LEU A 145 -0.04 0.02 -4.47
CA LEU A 145 0.94 -0.41 -5.47
C LEU A 145 0.61 0.13 -6.87
N ASN A 146 -0.41 0.98 -6.99
CA ASN A 146 -0.79 1.67 -8.23
C ASN A 146 -0.89 0.75 -9.45
N VAL A 147 -1.35 -0.49 -9.25
CA VAL A 147 -1.59 -1.46 -10.32
C VAL A 147 -2.74 -2.40 -9.95
N ALA A 148 -3.69 -2.59 -10.86
CA ALA A 148 -4.59 -3.72 -10.84
C ALA A 148 -3.91 -4.88 -11.58
N HIS A 149 -3.67 -6.00 -10.90
CA HIS A 149 -2.85 -7.08 -11.45
C HIS A 149 -3.56 -7.84 -12.56
N GLU A 150 -4.74 -8.37 -12.27
CA GLU A 150 -5.51 -9.20 -13.20
C GLU A 150 -6.80 -8.49 -13.66
N GLU A 151 -7.44 -9.02 -14.71
CA GLU A 151 -8.70 -8.46 -15.22
C GLU A 151 -9.82 -8.45 -14.17
N ILE A 152 -9.80 -9.40 -13.23
CA ILE A 152 -10.74 -9.46 -12.09
C ILE A 152 -10.55 -8.28 -11.11
N ASP A 153 -9.38 -7.65 -11.11
CA ASP A 153 -9.00 -6.58 -10.18
C ASP A 153 -9.43 -5.18 -10.66
N ILE A 154 -10.10 -5.09 -11.81
CA ILE A 154 -10.51 -3.82 -12.41
C ILE A 154 -11.86 -3.91 -13.08
N LYS A 155 -12.67 -2.88 -12.92
CA LYS A 155 -13.87 -2.69 -13.74
C LYS A 155 -13.46 -2.21 -15.13
N ASN A 156 -14.04 -2.80 -16.19
CA ASN A 156 -13.77 -2.45 -17.58
C ASN A 156 -12.29 -2.63 -18.01
N PRO A 157 -11.70 -3.82 -17.89
CA PRO A 157 -10.29 -4.06 -18.21
C PRO A 157 -9.93 -3.69 -19.66
N LYS A 158 -10.80 -3.98 -20.63
CA LYS A 158 -10.53 -3.73 -22.06
C LYS A 158 -10.28 -2.25 -22.39
N THR A 159 -11.00 -1.34 -21.74
CA THR A 159 -10.88 0.12 -21.98
C THR A 159 -9.74 0.75 -21.20
N ASN A 160 -9.19 0.05 -20.21
CA ASN A 160 -8.14 0.55 -19.34
C ASN A 160 -6.74 -0.01 -19.61
N ARG A 161 -6.58 -0.91 -20.58
CA ARG A 161 -5.33 -1.63 -20.84
C ARG A 161 -4.11 -0.75 -21.11
N HIS A 162 -4.32 0.49 -21.55
CA HIS A 162 -3.25 1.46 -21.80
C HIS A 162 -3.27 2.67 -20.84
N ASN A 163 -4.03 2.56 -19.75
CA ASN A 163 -4.08 3.58 -18.72
C ASN A 163 -3.11 3.26 -17.58
N ALA A 164 -2.58 4.30 -16.93
CA ALA A 164 -1.76 4.16 -15.74
C ALA A 164 -2.46 3.30 -14.69
N GLY A 165 -1.74 2.30 -14.16
CA GLY A 165 -2.26 1.32 -13.20
C GLY A 165 -2.82 0.03 -13.84
N PHE A 166 -2.90 -0.05 -15.19
CA PHE A 166 -3.34 -1.27 -15.87
C PHE A 166 -2.63 -1.50 -17.22
N THR A 167 -1.44 -0.96 -17.40
CA THR A 167 -0.60 -1.28 -18.56
C THR A 167 -0.04 -2.70 -18.45
N ASP A 168 0.30 -3.28 -19.60
CA ASP A 168 0.90 -4.63 -19.63
C ASP A 168 2.24 -4.64 -18.88
N GLU A 169 3.01 -3.54 -18.95
CA GLU A 169 4.29 -3.37 -18.28
C GLU A 169 4.14 -3.33 -16.75
N GLU A 170 3.20 -2.55 -16.23
CA GLU A 170 2.92 -2.47 -14.79
C GLU A 170 2.45 -3.81 -14.22
N ARG A 171 1.55 -4.48 -14.94
CA ARG A 171 1.05 -5.81 -14.56
C ARG A 171 2.16 -6.87 -14.61
N ALA A 172 3.04 -6.80 -15.60
CA ALA A 172 4.18 -7.70 -15.70
C ALA A 172 5.13 -7.54 -14.51
N LYS A 173 5.42 -6.29 -14.07
CA LYS A 173 6.24 -6.01 -12.87
C LYS A 173 5.63 -6.60 -11.61
N PHE A 174 4.30 -6.52 -11.45
CA PHE A 174 3.64 -7.16 -10.32
C PHE A 174 3.75 -8.70 -10.39
N SER A 175 3.59 -9.29 -11.58
CA SER A 175 3.80 -10.74 -11.78
C SER A 175 5.24 -11.17 -11.46
N GLU A 176 6.25 -10.36 -11.84
CA GLU A 176 7.65 -10.58 -11.49
C GLU A 176 7.88 -10.50 -9.97
N LEU A 177 7.20 -9.58 -9.28
CA LEU A 177 7.25 -9.49 -7.82
C LEU A 177 6.71 -10.79 -7.18
N LEU A 178 5.56 -11.27 -7.61
CA LEU A 178 5.00 -12.52 -7.08
C LEU A 178 5.91 -13.72 -7.39
N ALA A 179 6.46 -13.79 -8.61
CA ALA A 179 7.39 -14.85 -9.01
C ALA A 179 8.72 -14.83 -8.22
N ALA A 180 9.05 -13.71 -7.58
CA ALA A 180 10.24 -13.56 -6.73
C ALA A 180 10.09 -14.17 -5.32
N GLY A 181 9.01 -14.89 -5.04
CA GLY A 181 8.77 -15.57 -3.75
C GLY A 181 7.74 -14.87 -2.86
N PHE A 182 6.79 -14.14 -3.48
CA PHE A 182 5.77 -13.40 -2.77
C PHE A 182 4.36 -13.79 -3.21
N THR A 183 3.41 -13.58 -2.32
CA THR A 183 1.99 -13.93 -2.49
C THR A 183 1.09 -12.72 -2.26
N ASP A 184 0.20 -12.43 -3.20
CA ASP A 184 -0.96 -11.55 -2.99
C ASP A 184 -1.93 -12.24 -2.03
N SER A 185 -1.99 -11.76 -0.79
CA SER A 185 -2.73 -12.41 0.29
C SER A 185 -4.24 -12.47 0.03
N PHE A 186 -4.82 -11.40 -0.54
CA PHE A 186 -6.26 -11.37 -0.84
C PHE A 186 -6.60 -12.36 -1.95
N ARG A 187 -5.85 -12.35 -3.07
CA ARG A 187 -6.11 -13.22 -4.21
C ARG A 187 -5.82 -14.70 -3.87
N PHE A 188 -4.85 -14.96 -3.02
CA PHE A 188 -4.59 -16.30 -2.50
C PHE A 188 -5.75 -16.85 -1.66
N LYS A 189 -6.35 -15.99 -0.82
CA LYS A 189 -7.46 -16.38 0.07
C LYS A 189 -8.79 -16.44 -0.69
N TYR A 190 -9.00 -15.52 -1.63
CA TYR A 190 -10.25 -15.32 -2.36
C TYR A 190 -9.98 -15.24 -3.88
N PRO A 191 -9.68 -16.39 -4.53
CA PRO A 191 -9.21 -16.42 -5.92
C PRO A 191 -10.23 -15.84 -6.94
N ASP A 192 -11.52 -15.97 -6.66
CA ASP A 192 -12.59 -15.58 -7.59
C ASP A 192 -13.41 -14.36 -7.11
N GLU A 193 -13.05 -13.76 -5.96
CA GLU A 193 -13.82 -12.63 -5.43
C GLU A 193 -13.50 -11.33 -6.17
N VAL A 194 -14.54 -10.72 -6.75
CA VAL A 194 -14.45 -9.36 -7.34
C VAL A 194 -14.64 -8.33 -6.25
N LYS A 195 -13.56 -7.65 -5.89
CA LYS A 195 -13.59 -6.60 -4.87
C LYS A 195 -12.52 -5.55 -5.17
N TYR A 196 -12.85 -4.28 -4.97
CA TYR A 196 -11.99 -3.16 -5.30
C TYR A 196 -11.60 -2.39 -4.05
N SER A 197 -10.49 -1.64 -4.13
CA SER A 197 -9.99 -0.82 -3.03
C SER A 197 -9.96 0.67 -3.35
N TRP A 198 -10.10 1.04 -4.61
CA TRP A 198 -10.07 2.41 -5.10
C TRP A 198 -11.17 2.68 -6.12
N TRP A 199 -11.73 3.91 -6.08
CA TRP A 199 -12.73 4.43 -7.02
C TRP A 199 -12.47 5.90 -7.29
N SER A 200 -12.42 6.27 -8.58
CA SER A 200 -12.31 7.69 -8.95
C SER A 200 -13.44 8.51 -8.33
N TYR A 201 -13.14 9.73 -7.90
CA TYR A 201 -14.18 10.69 -7.48
C TYR A 201 -15.10 11.11 -8.63
N ARG A 202 -14.70 10.85 -9.89
CA ARG A 202 -15.47 11.24 -11.07
C ARG A 202 -16.58 10.22 -11.35
N PHE A 203 -17.66 10.70 -11.97
CA PHE A 203 -18.75 9.88 -12.53
C PHE A 203 -19.46 8.96 -11.53
N GLN A 204 -19.42 9.28 -10.22
CA GLN A 204 -20.02 8.45 -9.17
C GLN A 204 -19.47 7.00 -9.19
N ALA A 205 -18.17 6.85 -9.45
CA ALA A 205 -17.55 5.54 -9.67
C ALA A 205 -17.75 4.59 -8.49
N ARG A 206 -17.65 5.08 -7.24
CA ARG A 206 -17.85 4.25 -6.04
C ARG A 206 -19.28 3.74 -5.91
N GLN A 207 -20.28 4.59 -6.19
CA GLN A 207 -21.71 4.18 -6.15
C GLN A 207 -22.01 3.12 -7.22
N LYS A 208 -21.39 3.21 -8.38
CA LYS A 208 -21.52 2.26 -9.49
C LYS A 208 -20.61 1.04 -9.35
N ASN A 209 -19.80 1.00 -8.30
CA ASN A 209 -18.72 0.02 -8.10
C ASN A 209 -17.81 -0.12 -9.34
N ALA A 210 -17.48 1.00 -9.98
CA ALA A 210 -16.51 1.07 -11.07
C ALA A 210 -15.11 1.31 -10.50
N GLY A 211 -14.59 0.30 -9.81
CA GLY A 211 -13.38 0.39 -9.01
C GLY A 211 -12.22 -0.45 -9.54
N TRP A 212 -11.10 -0.32 -8.86
CA TRP A 212 -9.86 -1.02 -9.08
C TRP A 212 -9.33 -1.55 -7.74
N ARG A 213 -8.74 -2.73 -7.73
CA ARG A 213 -7.97 -3.22 -6.59
C ARG A 213 -6.50 -2.92 -6.82
N ILE A 214 -6.01 -1.90 -6.14
CA ILE A 214 -4.64 -1.38 -6.27
C ILE A 214 -3.91 -1.28 -4.92
N ASP A 215 -4.63 -1.52 -3.83
CA ASP A 215 -4.08 -1.60 -2.47
C ASP A 215 -3.96 -3.07 -2.07
N TYR A 216 -2.80 -3.44 -1.54
CA TYR A 216 -2.43 -4.85 -1.32
C TYR A 216 -1.79 -5.07 0.05
N PHE A 217 -1.91 -6.32 0.50
CA PHE A 217 -0.92 -6.99 1.33
C PHE A 217 -0.29 -8.12 0.53
N VAL A 218 1.02 -8.00 0.30
CA VAL A 218 1.84 -9.01 -0.38
C VAL A 218 2.82 -9.57 0.64
N ILE A 219 2.81 -10.88 0.83
CA ILE A 219 3.59 -11.54 1.88
C ILE A 219 4.60 -12.50 1.29
N SER A 220 5.74 -12.71 1.97
CA SER A 220 6.65 -13.80 1.64
C SER A 220 5.92 -15.14 1.59
N ASP A 221 6.21 -15.98 0.60
CA ASP A 221 5.55 -17.29 0.41
C ASP A 221 5.57 -18.15 1.67
N ARG A 222 6.64 -18.08 2.46
CA ARG A 222 6.77 -18.81 3.74
C ARG A 222 5.81 -18.34 4.85
N LEU A 223 5.08 -17.24 4.65
CA LEU A 223 4.02 -16.79 5.55
C LEU A 223 2.62 -17.30 5.18
N ARG A 224 2.45 -17.99 4.03
CA ARG A 224 1.14 -18.46 3.56
C ARG A 224 0.39 -19.30 4.60
N GLU A 225 1.10 -20.18 5.29
CA GLU A 225 0.48 -21.06 6.31
C GLU A 225 0.01 -20.28 7.55
N ARG A 226 0.55 -19.08 7.77
CA ARG A 226 0.14 -18.17 8.84
C ARG A 226 -1.00 -17.24 8.43
N LEU A 227 -1.33 -17.18 7.13
CA LEU A 227 -2.40 -16.33 6.63
C LEU A 227 -3.76 -16.83 7.14
N ASP A 228 -4.36 -16.04 8.02
CA ASP A 228 -5.68 -16.32 8.57
C ASP A 228 -6.77 -15.69 7.70
N ASP A 229 -6.66 -14.38 7.43
CA ASP A 229 -7.61 -13.65 6.59
C ASP A 229 -6.97 -12.45 5.88
N ALA A 230 -7.62 -12.00 4.79
CA ALA A 230 -7.30 -10.78 4.06
C ALA A 230 -8.60 -10.08 3.68
N ARG A 231 -8.77 -8.79 4.05
CA ARG A 231 -10.03 -8.08 3.87
C ARG A 231 -9.84 -6.76 3.13
N ILE A 232 -10.91 -6.32 2.48
CA ILE A 232 -11.02 -5.01 1.84
C ILE A 232 -12.30 -4.36 2.40
N HIS A 233 -12.16 -3.26 3.13
CA HIS A 233 -13.23 -2.58 3.87
C HIS A 233 -13.94 -1.56 2.98
N THR A 234 -14.69 -2.02 1.99
CA THR A 234 -15.35 -1.18 0.96
C THR A 234 -16.38 -0.21 1.51
N ASP A 235 -16.91 -0.47 2.69
CA ASP A 235 -17.89 0.34 3.42
C ASP A 235 -17.28 1.54 4.17
N ILE A 236 -15.94 1.53 4.39
CA ILE A 236 -15.25 2.64 5.04
C ILE A 236 -14.98 3.76 4.03
N LEU A 237 -15.45 4.96 4.41
CA LEU A 237 -15.33 6.19 3.62
C LEU A 237 -14.22 7.09 4.21
N GLY A 238 -13.94 8.21 3.54
CA GLY A 238 -12.96 9.22 4.00
C GLY A 238 -11.86 9.51 2.96
N SER A 239 -11.58 8.53 2.10
CA SER A 239 -10.67 8.63 0.95
C SER A 239 -11.34 8.06 -0.30
N ASP A 240 -10.75 8.24 -1.47
CA ASP A 240 -11.08 7.51 -2.70
C ASP A 240 -10.58 6.06 -2.68
N HIS A 241 -9.71 5.71 -1.73
CA HIS A 241 -9.39 4.34 -1.36
C HIS A 241 -10.17 3.92 -0.11
N CYS A 242 -10.33 2.63 0.09
CA CYS A 242 -10.74 2.05 1.36
C CYS A 242 -9.58 1.29 2.02
N PRO A 243 -9.61 1.07 3.36
CA PRO A 243 -8.61 0.28 4.03
C PRO A 243 -8.58 -1.17 3.56
N VAL A 244 -7.39 -1.76 3.50
CA VAL A 244 -7.18 -3.20 3.36
C VAL A 244 -6.57 -3.77 4.63
N GLU A 245 -6.87 -5.01 4.97
CA GLU A 245 -6.49 -5.65 6.21
C GLU A 245 -5.89 -7.03 5.96
N LEU A 246 -4.85 -7.36 6.72
CA LEU A 246 -4.23 -8.68 6.79
C LEU A 246 -4.28 -9.20 8.22
N ILE A 247 -4.67 -10.46 8.40
CA ILE A 247 -4.62 -11.17 9.68
C ILE A 247 -3.68 -12.35 9.56
N LEU A 248 -2.64 -12.38 10.40
CA LEU A 248 -1.72 -13.51 10.55
C LEU A 248 -1.85 -14.15 11.92
N ARG A 249 -1.80 -15.49 11.94
CA ARG A 249 -1.71 -16.30 13.17
C ARG A 249 -0.33 -16.21 13.79
#